data_c6c7bafa981f97eb05a2dd52b3c8e3af
#
_entry.id   c6c7bafa981f97eb05a2dd52b3c8e3af
#
_cell.length_a   1.000
_cell.length_b   1.000
_cell.length_c   1.000
_cell.angle_alpha   90.00
_cell.angle_beta   90.00
_cell.angle_gamma   90.00
#
_symmetry.space_group_name_H-M   'P 1'
#
loop_
_entity.id
_entity.type
_entity.pdbx_description
1 polymer ?
#
loop_
_entity_poly.entity_id
_entity_poly.type
_entity_poly.pdbx_seq_one_letter_code
_entity_poly.pdbx_strand_id
1 'polypeptide(L)'
;MSHFDDLCQLSFAVEEKKKDVERLIKREATRLVSFYKGWLGLPAEHWIDECGERRPYVDVGFIGSGGTFQPARINEMPMQTDGTLQMVLRTATGSDRDLPAVTVPVKLQVMSAGGDGIDVAISVDGDKPIPVFVMGTDEYSYSEVALKIKSYIQKAIQKQYPASLK
;
A
#
# COMPACT_ATOMS: atom_id res chain seq x y z
N MET A 1 29.91 -32.40 -10.08
CA MET A 1 29.34 -31.36 -9.22
C MET A 1 29.05 -31.94 -7.86
N SER A 2 29.34 -31.20 -6.83
CA SER A 2 29.06 -31.66 -5.46
C SER A 2 27.62 -31.32 -5.06
N HIS A 3 27.13 -32.02 -4.05
CA HIS A 3 25.82 -31.69 -3.47
C HIS A 3 25.79 -30.27 -2.90
N PHE A 4 26.91 -29.78 -2.41
CA PHE A 4 27.06 -28.41 -1.93
C PHE A 4 26.86 -27.41 -3.06
N ASP A 5 27.43 -27.66 -4.24
CA ASP A 5 27.25 -26.80 -5.41
C ASP A 5 25.78 -26.74 -5.82
N ASP A 6 25.07 -27.87 -5.77
CA ASP A 6 23.62 -27.90 -6.06
C ASP A 6 22.85 -27.06 -5.10
N LEU A 7 23.16 -27.07 -3.82
CA LEU A 7 22.52 -26.24 -2.80
C LEU A 7 22.79 -24.74 -3.01
N CYS A 8 24.04 -24.43 -3.40
CA CYS A 8 24.41 -23.04 -3.70
C CYS A 8 23.64 -22.50 -4.91
N GLN A 9 23.50 -23.32 -5.96
CA GLN A 9 22.74 -22.93 -7.15
C GLN A 9 21.27 -22.73 -6.83
N LEU A 10 20.69 -23.62 -6.03
CA LEU A 10 19.30 -23.49 -5.59
C LEU A 10 19.10 -22.23 -4.76
N SER A 11 19.99 -21.95 -3.82
CA SER A 11 19.94 -20.77 -2.97
C SER A 11 20.01 -19.50 -3.81
N PHE A 12 20.91 -19.45 -4.79
CA PHE A 12 21.05 -18.32 -5.71
C PHE A 12 19.76 -18.10 -6.51
N ALA A 13 19.19 -19.17 -7.06
CA ALA A 13 17.95 -19.09 -7.84
C ALA A 13 16.79 -18.57 -7.00
N VAL A 14 16.67 -19.01 -5.75
CA VAL A 14 15.63 -18.55 -4.82
C VAL A 14 15.81 -17.06 -4.50
N GLU A 15 17.04 -16.62 -4.24
CA GLU A 15 17.31 -15.21 -3.95
C GLU A 15 16.98 -14.30 -5.14
N GLU A 16 17.32 -14.73 -6.37
CA GLU A 16 16.96 -13.97 -7.57
C GLU A 16 15.45 -13.88 -7.75
N LYS A 17 14.72 -14.95 -7.48
CA LYS A 17 13.27 -14.97 -7.57
C LYS A 17 12.64 -14.05 -6.53
N LYS A 18 13.17 -14.00 -5.31
CA LYS A 18 12.73 -13.06 -4.28
C LYS A 18 12.90 -11.61 -4.71
N LYS A 19 14.03 -11.28 -5.33
CA LYS A 19 14.29 -9.94 -5.85
C LYS A 19 13.31 -9.55 -6.94
N ASP A 20 12.98 -10.47 -7.84
CA ASP A 20 12.01 -10.22 -8.90
C ASP A 20 10.61 -9.96 -8.34
N VAL A 21 10.20 -10.75 -7.35
CA VAL A 21 8.93 -10.57 -6.64
C VAL A 21 8.89 -9.22 -5.93
N GLU A 22 9.96 -8.85 -5.25
CA GLU A 22 10.07 -7.56 -4.56
C GLU A 22 9.92 -6.39 -5.53
N ARG A 23 10.62 -6.41 -6.66
CA ARG A 23 10.50 -5.36 -7.68
C ARG A 23 9.09 -5.25 -8.21
N LEU A 24 8.45 -6.38 -8.47
CA LEU A 24 7.09 -6.42 -8.99
C LEU A 24 6.10 -5.82 -8.00
N ILE A 25 6.16 -6.25 -6.75
CA ILE A 25 5.26 -5.78 -5.69
C ILE A 25 5.45 -4.28 -5.45
N LYS A 26 6.69 -3.82 -5.36
CA LYS A 26 6.98 -2.40 -5.14
C LYS A 26 6.53 -1.52 -6.31
N ARG A 27 6.65 -2.02 -7.53
CA ARG A 27 6.12 -1.33 -8.70
C ARG A 27 4.61 -1.20 -8.63
N GLU A 28 3.91 -2.28 -8.29
CA GLU A 28 2.45 -2.26 -8.16
C GLU A 28 2.00 -1.38 -6.99
N ALA A 29 2.73 -1.38 -5.89
CA ALA A 29 2.45 -0.49 -4.77
C ALA A 29 2.55 0.98 -5.18
N THR A 30 3.59 1.33 -5.94
CA THR A 30 3.78 2.68 -6.47
C THR A 30 2.65 3.08 -7.41
N ARG A 31 2.25 2.17 -8.29
CA ARG A 31 1.12 2.40 -9.22
C ARG A 31 -0.19 2.60 -8.46
N LEU A 32 -0.43 1.80 -7.44
CA LEU A 32 -1.62 1.94 -6.60
C LEU A 32 -1.68 3.31 -5.92
N VAL A 33 -0.58 3.75 -5.34
CA VAL A 33 -0.52 5.05 -4.65
C VAL A 33 -0.77 6.18 -5.65
N SER A 34 -0.16 6.13 -6.83
CA SER A 34 -0.39 7.13 -7.88
C SER A 34 -1.84 7.14 -8.35
N PHE A 35 -2.41 5.98 -8.56
CA PHE A 35 -3.81 5.85 -8.95
C PHE A 35 -4.75 6.41 -7.88
N TYR A 36 -4.51 6.06 -6.62
CA TYR A 36 -5.32 6.51 -5.49
C TYR A 36 -5.31 8.04 -5.35
N LYS A 37 -4.14 8.65 -5.47
CA LYS A 37 -4.02 10.11 -5.44
C LYS A 37 -4.84 10.79 -6.54
N GLY A 38 -4.75 10.29 -7.76
CA GLY A 38 -5.53 10.82 -8.89
C GLY A 38 -7.03 10.56 -8.73
N TRP A 39 -7.39 9.38 -8.25
CA TRP A 39 -8.77 8.97 -8.05
C TRP A 39 -9.50 9.82 -7.00
N LEU A 40 -8.78 10.25 -5.95
CA LEU A 40 -9.35 11.08 -4.89
C LEU A 40 -9.73 12.49 -5.37
N GLY A 41 -9.10 12.99 -6.44
CA GLY A 41 -9.35 14.35 -6.91
C GLY A 41 -8.91 15.41 -5.92
N LEU A 42 -7.67 15.29 -5.44
CA LEU A 42 -7.11 16.21 -4.45
C LEU A 42 -7.05 17.65 -5.00
N PRO A 43 -7.28 18.68 -4.14
CA PRO A 43 -7.21 20.07 -4.58
C PRO A 43 -5.80 20.53 -4.92
N ALA A 44 -4.78 19.85 -4.36
CA ALA A 44 -3.37 20.09 -4.59
C ALA A 44 -2.59 18.86 -4.15
N GLU A 45 -1.30 18.80 -4.45
CA GLU A 45 -0.45 17.69 -3.98
C GLU A 45 -0.14 17.80 -2.48
N HIS A 46 -0.06 19.04 -2.00
CA HIS A 46 0.34 19.34 -0.62
C HIS A 46 -0.60 20.38 -0.01
N TRP A 47 -0.70 20.36 1.31
CA TRP A 47 -1.32 21.40 2.11
C TRP A 47 -0.26 21.99 3.05
N ILE A 48 -0.53 23.15 3.58
CA ILE A 48 0.40 23.86 4.47
C ILE A 48 -0.12 23.75 5.90
N ASP A 49 0.72 23.22 6.79
CA ASP A 49 0.37 23.05 8.20
C ASP A 49 0.52 24.35 8.99
N GLU A 50 0.25 24.29 10.30
CA GLU A 50 0.33 25.44 11.20
C GLU A 50 1.73 26.06 11.27
N CYS A 51 2.76 25.27 11.04
CA CYS A 51 4.16 25.72 11.06
C CYS A 51 4.62 26.24 9.70
N GLY A 52 3.75 26.27 8.69
CA GLY A 52 4.08 26.70 7.34
C GLY A 52 4.80 25.65 6.52
N GLU A 53 4.84 24.40 6.99
CA GLU A 53 5.48 23.31 6.26
C GLU A 53 4.51 22.66 5.28
N ARG A 54 5.06 22.23 4.14
CA ARG A 54 4.32 21.47 3.14
C ARG A 54 4.13 20.04 3.61
N ARG A 55 2.89 19.59 3.57
CA ARG A 55 2.55 18.20 3.90
C ARG A 55 1.72 17.57 2.79
N PRO A 56 1.99 16.30 2.43
CA PRO A 56 1.18 15.65 1.41
C PRO A 56 -0.21 15.31 1.96
N TYR A 57 -1.23 15.38 1.10
CA TYR A 57 -2.56 14.89 1.45
C TYR A 57 -2.59 13.37 1.59
N VAL A 58 -1.81 12.67 0.76
CA VAL A 58 -1.66 11.23 0.83
C VAL A 58 -0.19 10.93 1.02
N ASP A 59 0.13 10.17 2.05
CA ASP A 59 1.48 9.73 2.34
C ASP A 59 1.50 8.23 2.52
N VAL A 60 2.66 7.63 2.31
CA VAL A 60 2.86 6.20 2.46
C VAL A 60 4.00 5.96 3.46
N GLY A 61 3.88 4.92 4.24
CA GLY A 61 4.87 4.59 5.24
C GLY A 61 4.54 3.31 5.97
N PHE A 62 4.94 3.24 7.21
CA PHE A 62 4.66 2.10 8.08
C PHE A 62 4.39 2.60 9.51
N ILE A 63 3.84 1.73 10.33
CA ILE A 63 3.64 2.03 11.75
C ILE A 63 4.88 1.57 12.51
N GLY A 64 5.54 2.51 13.16
CA GLY A 64 6.72 2.23 13.97
C GLY A 64 6.38 1.56 15.30
N SER A 65 7.41 1.22 16.06
CA SER A 65 7.27 0.51 17.34
C SER A 65 6.44 1.25 18.39
N GLY A 66 6.34 2.57 18.28
CA GLY A 66 5.50 3.39 19.17
C GLY A 66 4.05 3.55 18.72
N GLY A 67 3.62 2.84 17.67
CA GLY A 67 2.29 2.97 17.13
C GLY A 67 2.08 4.23 16.27
N THR A 68 3.15 4.95 15.96
CA THR A 68 3.12 6.20 15.20
C THR A 68 3.42 5.95 13.73
N PHE A 69 2.71 6.66 12.84
CA PHE A 69 3.00 6.59 11.42
C PHE A 69 4.38 7.18 11.11
N GLN A 70 5.16 6.44 10.33
CA GLN A 70 6.48 6.82 9.87
C GLN A 70 6.47 6.88 8.35
N PRO A 71 6.65 8.06 7.72
CA PRO A 71 6.73 8.11 6.25
C PRO A 71 7.97 7.37 5.76
N ALA A 72 7.81 6.65 4.67
CA ALA A 72 8.89 5.90 4.05
C ALA A 72 8.62 5.75 2.56
N ARG A 73 9.69 5.69 1.78
CA ARG A 73 9.58 5.41 0.35
C ARG A 73 9.32 3.92 0.15
N ILE A 74 8.46 3.60 -0.80
CA ILE A 74 8.11 2.20 -1.10
C ILE A 74 9.35 1.37 -1.39
N ASN A 75 10.30 1.93 -2.15
CA ASN A 75 11.54 1.23 -2.50
C ASN A 75 12.43 0.90 -1.30
N GLU A 76 12.28 1.63 -0.21
CA GLU A 76 13.06 1.45 1.01
C GLU A 76 12.36 0.57 2.05
N MET A 77 11.12 0.19 1.80
CA MET A 77 10.37 -0.66 2.73
C MET A 77 10.86 -2.10 2.66
N PRO A 78 11.08 -2.75 3.81
CA PRO A 78 11.47 -4.15 3.82
C PRO A 78 10.28 -5.05 3.47
N MET A 79 10.56 -6.10 2.70
CA MET A 79 9.58 -7.17 2.46
C MET A 79 9.47 -8.03 3.73
N GLN A 80 8.27 -8.52 3.98
CA GLN A 80 8.06 -9.48 5.07
C GLN A 80 8.66 -10.84 4.70
N THR A 81 8.90 -11.66 5.71
CA THR A 81 9.48 -12.99 5.52
C THR A 81 8.60 -13.91 4.67
N ASP A 82 7.30 -13.65 4.63
CA ASP A 82 6.35 -14.41 3.80
C ASP A 82 6.25 -13.90 2.35
N GLY A 83 7.10 -12.94 1.96
CA GLY A 83 7.12 -12.39 0.60
C GLY A 83 6.07 -11.32 0.34
N THR A 84 5.42 -10.80 1.38
CA THR A 84 4.43 -9.72 1.24
C THR A 84 5.03 -8.38 1.55
N LEU A 85 4.40 -7.31 1.02
CA LEU A 85 4.69 -5.93 1.41
C LEU A 85 3.54 -5.40 2.23
N GLN A 86 3.82 -4.96 3.44
CA GLN A 86 2.85 -4.28 4.27
C GLN A 86 3.18 -2.80 4.32
N MET A 87 2.25 -1.98 3.87
CA MET A 87 2.40 -0.54 3.89
C MET A 87 1.17 0.11 4.52
N VAL A 88 1.30 1.36 4.89
CA VAL A 88 0.21 2.14 5.47
C VAL A 88 0.04 3.38 4.61
N LEU A 89 -1.17 3.64 4.19
CA LEU A 89 -1.54 4.89 3.51
C LEU A 89 -2.15 5.83 4.52
N ARG A 90 -1.60 7.03 4.61
CA ARG A 90 -2.13 8.09 5.46
C ARG A 90 -2.79 9.13 4.57
N THR A 91 -4.07 9.37 4.81
CA THR A 91 -4.85 10.35 4.04
C THR A 91 -5.31 11.45 4.98
N ALA A 92 -4.96 12.69 4.66
CA ALA A 92 -5.46 13.86 5.38
C ALA A 92 -6.92 14.11 4.99
N THR A 93 -7.77 14.30 5.99
CA THR A 93 -9.21 14.43 5.78
C THR A 93 -9.70 15.76 6.37
N GLY A 94 -9.74 16.78 5.57
CA GLY A 94 -10.22 18.09 6.01
C GLY A 94 -9.55 19.19 5.25
N SER A 95 -9.97 20.42 5.54
CA SER A 95 -9.49 21.61 4.85
C SER A 95 -8.84 22.64 5.79
N ASP A 96 -8.78 22.35 7.08
CA ASP A 96 -8.26 23.25 8.09
C ASP A 96 -6.83 22.89 8.50
N ARG A 97 -6.19 23.79 9.26
CA ARG A 97 -4.77 23.70 9.63
C ARG A 97 -4.40 22.47 10.43
N ASP A 98 -5.34 21.90 11.15
CA ASP A 98 -5.17 20.67 11.91
C ASP A 98 -5.95 19.55 11.22
N LEU A 99 -5.49 19.12 10.07
CA LEU A 99 -6.19 18.07 9.35
C LEU A 99 -6.01 16.74 10.08
N PRO A 100 -7.11 16.13 10.54
CA PRO A 100 -7.02 14.75 10.98
C PRO A 100 -6.58 13.89 9.81
N ALA A 101 -5.86 12.86 10.12
CA ALA A 101 -5.41 11.92 9.11
C ALA A 101 -5.81 10.52 9.52
N VAL A 102 -6.21 9.71 8.54
CA VAL A 102 -6.57 8.32 8.75
C VAL A 102 -5.51 7.45 8.09
N THR A 103 -4.98 6.51 8.84
CA THR A 103 -4.02 5.53 8.34
C THR A 103 -4.75 4.24 7.99
N VAL A 104 -4.47 3.72 6.79
CA VAL A 104 -5.12 2.51 6.28
C VAL A 104 -4.03 1.48 5.98
N PRO A 105 -4.03 0.32 6.63
CA PRO A 105 -3.07 -0.73 6.32
C PRO A 105 -3.42 -1.40 4.99
N VAL A 106 -2.41 -1.58 4.15
CA VAL A 106 -2.55 -2.21 2.83
C VAL A 106 -1.45 -3.25 2.69
N LYS A 107 -1.83 -4.44 2.27
CA LYS A 107 -0.91 -5.56 2.08
C LYS A 107 -0.94 -6.01 0.63
N LEU A 108 0.24 -6.18 0.03
CA LEU A 108 0.39 -6.68 -1.33
C LEU A 108 1.12 -8.02 -1.29
N GLN A 109 0.63 -8.96 -2.08
CA GLN A 109 1.25 -10.28 -2.22
C GLN A 109 1.11 -10.76 -3.66
N VAL A 110 2.08 -11.55 -4.11
CA VAL A 110 2.00 -12.19 -5.43
C VAL A 110 1.08 -13.40 -5.32
N MET A 111 0.12 -13.48 -6.23
CA MET A 111 -0.70 -14.66 -6.40
C MET A 111 -0.15 -15.49 -7.56
N SER A 112 -0.04 -16.79 -7.33
CA SER A 112 0.25 -17.72 -8.40
C SER A 112 -0.99 -17.82 -9.28
N ALA A 113 -0.99 -17.10 -10.40
CA ALA A 113 -2.04 -17.29 -11.40
C ALA A 113 -1.75 -18.58 -12.16
N GLY A 114 -2.74 -19.45 -12.26
CA GLY A 114 -2.65 -20.58 -13.18
C GLY A 114 -2.65 -20.02 -14.60
N GLY A 115 -1.50 -20.09 -15.30
CA GLY A 115 -1.35 -19.55 -16.65
C GLY A 115 -0.15 -18.62 -16.77
N ASP A 116 -0.10 -17.84 -17.84
CA ASP A 116 1.04 -17.02 -18.19
C ASP A 116 1.08 -15.66 -17.48
N GLY A 117 0.19 -15.42 -16.51
CA GLY A 117 0.11 -14.14 -15.81
C GLY A 117 0.50 -14.24 -14.34
N ILE A 118 1.21 -13.24 -13.87
CA ILE A 118 1.46 -13.05 -12.44
C ILE A 118 0.53 -11.95 -11.96
N ASP A 119 -0.30 -12.27 -10.98
CA ASP A 119 -1.22 -11.31 -10.37
C ASP A 119 -0.70 -10.89 -9.01
N VAL A 120 -0.97 -9.65 -8.66
CA VAL A 120 -0.74 -9.14 -7.31
C VAL A 120 -2.09 -9.01 -6.61
N ALA A 121 -2.21 -9.57 -5.43
CA ALA A 121 -3.40 -9.42 -4.61
C ALA A 121 -3.17 -8.30 -3.61
N ILE A 122 -4.15 -7.41 -3.50
CA ILE A 122 -4.09 -6.26 -2.60
C ILE A 122 -5.21 -6.39 -1.57
N SER A 123 -4.84 -6.41 -0.30
CA SER A 123 -5.78 -6.46 0.83
C SER A 123 -5.77 -5.13 1.57
N VAL A 124 -6.95 -4.61 1.87
CA VAL A 124 -7.13 -3.40 2.67
C VAL A 124 -7.63 -3.80 4.05
N ASP A 125 -6.86 -3.48 5.09
CA ASP A 125 -7.20 -3.77 6.49
C ASP A 125 -7.55 -5.25 6.75
N GLY A 126 -6.82 -6.15 6.10
CA GLY A 126 -7.04 -7.59 6.27
C GLY A 126 -8.29 -8.13 5.59
N ASP A 127 -8.99 -7.33 4.80
CA ASP A 127 -10.15 -7.77 4.03
C ASP A 127 -9.74 -8.72 2.91
N LYS A 128 -10.75 -9.29 2.25
CA LYS A 128 -10.54 -10.21 1.13
C LYS A 128 -9.64 -9.58 0.06
N PRO A 129 -8.57 -10.28 -0.37
CA PRO A 129 -7.67 -9.75 -1.39
C PRO A 129 -8.36 -9.48 -2.72
N ILE A 130 -7.96 -8.38 -3.36
CA ILE A 130 -8.43 -8.01 -4.69
C ILE A 130 -7.29 -8.31 -5.66
N PRO A 131 -7.50 -9.18 -6.65
CA PRO A 131 -6.47 -9.46 -7.65
C PRO A 131 -6.32 -8.28 -8.63
N VAL A 132 -5.08 -7.93 -8.93
CA VAL A 132 -4.74 -6.89 -9.90
C VAL A 132 -3.82 -7.51 -10.95
N PHE A 133 -4.18 -7.36 -12.22
CA PHE A 133 -3.38 -7.89 -13.32
C PHE A 133 -2.17 -7.01 -13.58
N VAL A 134 -0.98 -7.61 -13.46
CA VAL A 134 0.29 -6.89 -13.58
C VAL A 134 0.56 -6.45 -15.02
N MET A 135 0.08 -7.21 -16.00
CA MET A 135 0.34 -6.98 -17.43
C MET A 135 -0.76 -6.17 -18.11
N GLY A 136 -1.78 -5.77 -17.38
CA GLY A 136 -2.93 -5.09 -17.96
C GLY A 136 -3.04 -3.63 -17.55
N THR A 137 -3.85 -2.88 -18.31
CA THR A 137 -4.29 -1.54 -17.96
C THR A 137 -5.61 -1.62 -17.20
N ASP A 138 -5.72 -2.59 -16.28
CA ASP A 138 -6.99 -2.83 -15.58
C ASP A 138 -7.17 -1.83 -14.44
N GLU A 139 -7.77 -0.69 -14.77
CA GLU A 139 -8.10 0.35 -13.81
C GLU A 139 -9.21 -0.08 -12.84
N TYR A 140 -9.99 -1.09 -13.22
CA TYR A 140 -11.11 -1.57 -12.38
C TYR A 140 -10.64 -2.12 -11.04
N SER A 141 -9.59 -2.92 -11.05
CA SER A 141 -9.07 -3.52 -9.83
C SER A 141 -8.53 -2.47 -8.86
N TYR A 142 -7.84 -1.46 -9.41
CA TYR A 142 -7.37 -0.34 -8.61
C TYR A 142 -8.54 0.50 -8.08
N SER A 143 -9.60 0.66 -8.87
CA SER A 143 -10.82 1.36 -8.42
C SER A 143 -11.46 0.65 -7.24
N GLU A 144 -11.53 -0.68 -7.26
CA GLU A 144 -12.04 -1.46 -6.13
C GLU A 144 -11.21 -1.27 -4.87
N VAL A 145 -9.88 -1.28 -5.02
CA VAL A 145 -8.97 -1.03 -3.89
C VAL A 145 -9.17 0.38 -3.35
N ALA A 146 -9.25 1.38 -4.21
CA ALA A 146 -9.48 2.77 -3.82
C ALA A 146 -10.82 2.94 -3.08
N LEU A 147 -11.88 2.28 -3.56
CA LEU A 147 -13.18 2.28 -2.90
C LEU A 147 -13.13 1.64 -1.52
N LYS A 148 -12.39 0.56 -1.36
CA LYS A 148 -12.19 -0.05 -0.04
C LYS A 148 -11.43 0.84 0.92
N ILE A 149 -10.40 1.51 0.43
CA ILE A 149 -9.64 2.49 1.22
C ILE A 149 -10.58 3.63 1.67
N LYS A 150 -11.34 4.18 0.74
CA LYS A 150 -12.32 5.23 1.03
C LYS A 150 -13.35 4.77 2.06
N SER A 151 -13.89 3.56 1.90
CA SER A 151 -14.85 2.99 2.83
C SER A 151 -14.27 2.84 4.23
N TYR A 152 -13.03 2.39 4.35
CA TYR A 152 -12.32 2.30 5.61
C TYR A 152 -12.20 3.67 6.28
N ILE A 153 -11.79 4.67 5.51
CA ILE A 153 -11.64 6.05 6.00
C ILE A 153 -12.99 6.61 6.46
N GLN A 154 -14.05 6.40 5.68
CA GLN A 154 -15.40 6.84 6.04
C GLN A 154 -15.84 6.24 7.38
N LYS A 155 -15.62 4.96 7.56
CA LYS A 155 -15.95 4.28 8.82
C LYS A 155 -15.13 4.82 9.99
N ALA A 156 -13.85 5.07 9.77
CA ALA A 156 -12.97 5.62 10.79
C ALA A 156 -13.42 7.04 11.21
N ILE A 157 -13.79 7.86 10.25
CA ILE A 157 -14.31 9.20 10.52
C ILE A 157 -15.63 9.13 11.30
N GLN A 158 -16.55 8.25 10.87
CA GLN A 158 -17.85 8.09 11.53
C GLN A 158 -17.71 7.63 12.98
N LYS A 159 -16.73 6.80 13.27
CA LYS A 159 -16.47 6.33 14.64
C LYS A 159 -16.02 7.45 15.59
N GLN A 160 -15.54 8.56 15.05
CA GLN A 160 -15.12 9.71 15.86
C GLN A 160 -16.29 10.52 16.38
N TYR A 161 -17.49 10.30 15.83
CA TYR A 161 -18.69 11.00 16.31
C TYR A 161 -19.33 10.22 17.45
N PRO A 162 -19.63 10.88 18.58
CA PRO A 162 -20.41 10.24 19.64
C PRO A 162 -21.79 9.82 19.12
N ALA A 163 -22.29 8.67 19.55
CA ALA A 163 -23.59 8.17 19.15
C ALA A 163 -24.74 9.16 19.47
N SER A 164 -24.55 10.01 20.48
CA SER A 164 -25.51 11.02 20.88
C SER A 164 -25.68 12.18 19.89
N LEU A 165 -24.80 12.28 18.88
CA LEU A 165 -24.87 13.32 17.86
C LEU A 165 -25.49 12.86 16.55
N LYS A 166 -25.96 11.63 16.50
CA LYS A 166 -26.63 11.10 15.31
C LYS A 166 -28.08 11.53 15.27
#